data_728272a5302f971c9063d1141ae1b2b8
#
_entry.id   728272a5302f971c9063d1141ae1b2b8
#
_cell.length_a   1.000
_cell.length_b   1.000
_cell.length_c   1.000
_cell.angle_alpha   90.00
_cell.angle_beta   90.00
_cell.angle_gamma   90.00
#
_symmetry.space_group_name_H-M   'P 1'
#
loop_
_entity.id
_entity.type
_entity.pdbx_description
1 polymer ?
#
loop_
_entity_poly.entity_id
_entity_poly.type
_entity_poly.pdbx_seq_one_letter_code
_entity_poly.pdbx_strand_id
1 'polypeptide(L)'
;MSLLRYENLSISFGPGRREKFAVNQLDLDIGIGERLALVGESGSGKTLTALAPLRLEPEGAKVSGSIFWKNRDGQSEVDLLSLPIQDIRETRGREIAMIFQEPMTALNPLFTIGNQIIEAVQIYQPLISKMDAINAAIDLLKKTGIPEPERRLHSYPHQLSGGQRQRAMIAMALACKPRLLIADEPTTALDVSLRMQILDLLMELQQESKEYGGMSILLITHDLNLVKHFAQRVAVLNQGNLIEVGATKQVFEHPVDPYTRALVNSEPTRNLAPVMPLSPVLLKAEGLSVSYPSSETVGWFKKAPPHKVLKKVSFALKQGQTIGVIGESGSGKTTLGMAVLGLLGDSIAQIAGEVDVLGKDWQSLKPVERRAMRASLQVIFQDPFGSLSPRMSVLQIISEGLDVHYPNLSVTERESRVVDMLKEVGLDRSALHRYPHEFSGGQRQRIAIARALILRPQILVLDEPTSALDVSIQKQVLALLTELQKKYNLAYLMISHDLAVIRAMSHEVMVLKEGRVVEFGDTESLIKNPRQVYTKELFAAAELV
;
A
#
# COMPACT_ATOMS: atom_id res chain seq x y z
N MET A 1 -30.07 -13.44 -10.41
CA MET A 1 -29.55 -14.00 -11.69
C MET A 1 -28.07 -13.68 -11.72
N SER A 2 -27.23 -14.70 -11.90
CA SER A 2 -25.78 -14.56 -11.92
C SER A 2 -25.31 -14.03 -13.28
N LEU A 3 -24.32 -13.12 -13.29
CA LEU A 3 -23.62 -12.63 -14.46
C LEU A 3 -22.40 -13.50 -14.77
N LEU A 4 -21.65 -13.84 -13.74
CA LEU A 4 -20.49 -14.72 -13.77
C LEU A 4 -20.63 -15.78 -12.68
N ARG A 5 -20.30 -17.03 -12.98
CA ARG A 5 -20.40 -18.15 -12.02
C ARG A 5 -19.21 -19.08 -12.19
N TYR A 6 -18.48 -19.26 -11.11
CA TYR A 6 -17.41 -20.24 -10.98
C TYR A 6 -17.99 -21.56 -10.46
N GLU A 7 -17.66 -22.67 -11.11
CA GLU A 7 -18.04 -24.01 -10.67
C GLU A 7 -16.80 -24.90 -10.53
N ASN A 8 -16.53 -25.36 -9.33
CA ASN A 8 -15.38 -26.20 -8.98
C ASN A 8 -14.05 -25.67 -9.53
N LEU A 9 -13.89 -24.33 -9.62
CA LEU A 9 -12.67 -23.72 -10.15
C LEU A 9 -11.47 -24.10 -9.29
N SER A 10 -10.48 -24.73 -9.90
CA SER A 10 -9.21 -25.01 -9.26
C SER A 10 -8.04 -24.51 -10.10
N ILE A 11 -7.08 -23.85 -9.45
CA ILE A 11 -5.86 -23.35 -10.08
C ILE A 11 -4.67 -23.87 -9.29
N SER A 12 -3.77 -24.60 -9.96
CA SER A 12 -2.62 -25.23 -9.33
C SER A 12 -1.33 -24.97 -10.09
N PHE A 13 -0.21 -25.12 -9.38
CA PHE A 13 1.14 -24.99 -9.91
C PHE A 13 2.00 -26.18 -9.54
N GLY A 14 2.94 -26.53 -10.41
CA GLY A 14 3.91 -27.58 -10.20
C GLY A 14 3.50 -28.95 -10.76
N PRO A 15 4.44 -29.89 -10.91
CA PRO A 15 4.21 -31.21 -11.47
C PRO A 15 3.78 -32.25 -10.42
N GLY A 16 2.72 -33.01 -10.70
CA GLY A 16 2.33 -34.23 -9.99
C GLY A 16 2.27 -34.09 -8.46
N ARG A 17 3.01 -34.89 -7.70
CA ARG A 17 2.98 -34.89 -6.21
C ARG A 17 3.44 -33.59 -5.54
N ARG A 18 4.02 -32.63 -6.30
CA ARG A 18 4.39 -31.29 -5.83
C ARG A 18 3.38 -30.22 -6.27
N GLU A 19 2.25 -30.64 -6.80
CA GLU A 19 1.17 -29.73 -7.17
C GLU A 19 0.64 -29.01 -5.94
N LYS A 20 0.57 -27.67 -6.02
CA LYS A 20 0.02 -26.81 -4.97
C LYS A 20 -1.18 -26.07 -5.54
N PHE A 21 -2.31 -26.20 -4.88
CA PHE A 21 -3.51 -25.46 -5.22
C PHE A 21 -3.42 -24.04 -4.67
N ALA A 22 -3.50 -23.06 -5.58
CA ALA A 22 -3.64 -21.66 -5.23
C ALA A 22 -5.11 -21.25 -5.16
N VAL A 23 -6.00 -21.94 -5.89
CA VAL A 23 -7.46 -21.92 -5.77
C VAL A 23 -7.91 -23.37 -5.80
N ASN A 24 -8.81 -23.76 -4.91
CA ASN A 24 -9.23 -25.13 -4.72
C ASN A 24 -10.74 -25.26 -4.68
N GLN A 25 -11.33 -25.86 -5.72
CA GLN A 25 -12.77 -26.14 -5.84
C GLN A 25 -13.67 -24.94 -5.45
N LEU A 26 -13.36 -23.78 -6.02
CA LEU A 26 -14.10 -22.54 -5.75
C LEU A 26 -15.44 -22.55 -6.48
N ASP A 27 -16.53 -22.42 -5.71
CA ASP A 27 -17.88 -22.15 -6.18
C ASP A 27 -18.30 -20.75 -5.74
N LEU A 28 -18.44 -19.81 -6.69
CA LEU A 28 -18.79 -18.42 -6.40
C LEU A 28 -19.58 -17.85 -7.58
N ASP A 29 -20.54 -16.99 -7.28
CA ASP A 29 -21.30 -16.27 -8.29
C ASP A 29 -21.27 -14.75 -8.09
N ILE A 30 -21.40 -14.01 -9.17
CA ILE A 30 -21.52 -12.55 -9.17
C ILE A 30 -22.85 -12.20 -9.86
N GLY A 31 -23.72 -11.50 -9.17
CA GLY A 31 -25.01 -11.06 -9.69
C GLY A 31 -24.88 -9.89 -10.68
N ILE A 32 -25.93 -9.69 -11.49
CA ILE A 32 -26.02 -8.53 -12.40
C ILE A 32 -26.17 -7.25 -11.56
N GLY A 33 -25.31 -6.26 -11.79
CA GLY A 33 -25.30 -4.99 -11.06
C GLY A 33 -24.86 -5.10 -9.60
N GLU A 34 -24.27 -6.23 -9.22
CA GLU A 34 -23.78 -6.50 -7.87
C GLU A 34 -22.39 -5.92 -7.65
N ARG A 35 -22.13 -5.45 -6.43
CA ARG A 35 -20.79 -5.18 -5.89
C ARG A 35 -20.41 -6.29 -4.93
N LEU A 36 -19.58 -7.21 -5.40
CA LEU A 36 -19.02 -8.31 -4.59
C LEU A 36 -17.57 -7.95 -4.22
N ALA A 37 -17.23 -8.11 -2.95
CA ALA A 37 -15.83 -8.06 -2.51
C ALA A 37 -15.26 -9.46 -2.32
N LEU A 38 -14.02 -9.66 -2.76
CA LEU A 38 -13.22 -10.86 -2.53
C LEU A 38 -12.07 -10.51 -1.58
N VAL A 39 -12.11 -11.02 -0.36
CA VAL A 39 -11.16 -10.67 0.70
C VAL A 39 -10.38 -11.89 1.19
N GLY A 40 -9.24 -11.65 1.83
CA GLY A 40 -8.36 -12.69 2.40
C GLY A 40 -6.92 -12.22 2.43
N GLU A 41 -6.04 -12.99 3.05
CA GLU A 41 -4.61 -12.71 3.12
C GLU A 41 -3.91 -12.79 1.75
N SER A 42 -2.69 -12.22 1.64
CA SER A 42 -1.87 -12.36 0.44
C SER A 42 -1.58 -13.84 0.14
N GLY A 43 -1.63 -14.20 -1.14
CA GLY A 43 -1.50 -15.59 -1.53
C GLY A 43 -2.73 -16.48 -1.29
N SER A 44 -3.87 -15.93 -0.85
CA SER A 44 -5.11 -16.72 -0.68
C SER A 44 -5.82 -17.09 -2.00
N GLY A 45 -5.31 -16.63 -3.16
CA GLY A 45 -5.85 -16.97 -4.48
C GLY A 45 -6.75 -15.90 -5.13
N LYS A 46 -6.97 -14.74 -4.48
CA LYS A 46 -7.88 -13.67 -4.96
C LYS A 46 -7.57 -13.20 -6.39
N THR A 47 -6.35 -12.76 -6.62
CA THR A 47 -5.91 -12.29 -7.95
C THR A 47 -6.01 -13.38 -9.01
N LEU A 48 -5.67 -14.64 -8.68
CA LEU A 48 -5.79 -15.75 -9.62
C LEU A 48 -7.25 -16.04 -9.96
N THR A 49 -8.15 -15.98 -8.97
CA THR A 49 -9.60 -16.10 -9.19
C THR A 49 -10.11 -15.00 -10.13
N ALA A 50 -9.59 -13.77 -10.00
CA ALA A 50 -9.95 -12.63 -10.85
C ALA A 50 -9.38 -12.72 -12.27
N LEU A 51 -8.19 -13.29 -12.45
CA LEU A 51 -7.55 -13.45 -13.76
C LEU A 51 -8.15 -14.60 -14.58
N ALA A 52 -8.70 -15.63 -13.92
CA ALA A 52 -9.23 -16.82 -14.54
C ALA A 52 -10.32 -16.57 -15.60
N PRO A 53 -11.33 -15.69 -15.40
CA PRO A 53 -12.33 -15.38 -16.42
C PRO A 53 -11.73 -14.74 -17.68
N LEU A 54 -10.56 -14.12 -17.52
CA LEU A 54 -9.83 -13.45 -18.61
C LEU A 54 -8.75 -14.35 -19.21
N ARG A 55 -8.50 -15.53 -18.64
CA ARG A 55 -7.42 -16.44 -19.01
C ARG A 55 -6.07 -15.71 -19.09
N LEU A 56 -5.76 -14.97 -18.00
CA LEU A 56 -4.53 -14.20 -17.83
C LEU A 56 -3.65 -14.76 -16.70
N GLU A 57 -3.85 -16.02 -16.34
CA GLU A 57 -3.05 -16.72 -15.33
C GLU A 57 -1.58 -16.78 -15.75
N PRO A 58 -0.64 -16.75 -14.77
CA PRO A 58 0.79 -16.90 -15.05
C PRO A 58 1.13 -18.21 -15.76
N GLU A 59 2.21 -18.23 -16.53
CA GLU A 59 2.73 -19.45 -17.15
C GLU A 59 2.94 -20.58 -16.13
N GLY A 60 2.51 -21.77 -16.50
CA GLY A 60 2.60 -22.95 -15.64
C GLY A 60 1.40 -23.16 -14.71
N ALA A 61 0.43 -22.26 -14.71
CA ALA A 61 -0.84 -22.49 -14.03
C ALA A 61 -1.66 -23.55 -14.75
N LYS A 62 -2.20 -24.50 -14.00
CA LYS A 62 -3.19 -25.47 -14.46
C LYS A 62 -4.54 -25.06 -13.93
N VAL A 63 -5.48 -24.79 -14.83
CA VAL A 63 -6.85 -24.38 -14.48
C VAL A 63 -7.80 -25.52 -14.81
N SER A 64 -8.71 -25.82 -13.90
CA SER A 64 -9.77 -26.84 -14.07
C SER A 64 -11.06 -26.34 -13.43
N GLY A 65 -12.20 -26.95 -13.78
CA GLY A 65 -13.53 -26.49 -13.46
C GLY A 65 -14.17 -25.74 -14.61
N SER A 66 -15.15 -24.90 -14.36
CA SER A 66 -15.85 -24.09 -15.36
C SER A 66 -16.11 -22.68 -14.87
N ILE A 67 -16.16 -21.72 -15.79
CA ILE A 67 -16.49 -20.32 -15.52
C ILE A 67 -17.59 -19.89 -16.50
N PHE A 68 -18.82 -19.85 -16.02
CA PHE A 68 -19.97 -19.51 -16.84
C PHE A 68 -20.19 -18.00 -16.88
N TRP A 69 -20.26 -17.47 -18.09
CA TRP A 69 -20.57 -16.08 -18.39
C TRP A 69 -21.92 -15.96 -19.05
N LYS A 70 -22.76 -15.07 -18.54
CA LYS A 70 -24.09 -14.81 -19.10
C LYS A 70 -24.02 -13.84 -20.27
N ASN A 71 -24.46 -14.29 -21.45
CA ASN A 71 -24.50 -13.47 -22.65
C ASN A 71 -25.49 -12.29 -22.54
N ARG A 72 -25.40 -11.34 -23.48
CA ARG A 72 -26.28 -10.15 -23.53
C ARG A 72 -27.74 -10.49 -23.83
N ASP A 73 -28.01 -11.64 -24.45
CA ASP A 73 -29.37 -12.13 -24.67
C ASP A 73 -30.10 -12.52 -23.37
N GLY A 74 -29.36 -12.65 -22.27
CA GLY A 74 -29.87 -12.99 -20.96
C GLY A 74 -30.36 -14.42 -20.83
N GLN A 75 -30.23 -15.26 -21.87
CA GLN A 75 -30.73 -16.64 -21.90
C GLN A 75 -29.64 -17.69 -22.03
N SER A 76 -28.53 -17.36 -22.73
CA SER A 76 -27.42 -18.28 -22.93
C SER A 76 -26.26 -18.00 -21.98
N GLU A 77 -25.61 -19.07 -21.52
CA GLU A 77 -24.36 -19.03 -20.75
C GLU A 77 -23.26 -19.71 -21.55
N VAL A 78 -22.05 -19.20 -21.44
CA VAL A 78 -20.85 -19.71 -22.11
C VAL A 78 -19.77 -19.98 -21.09
N ASP A 79 -19.14 -21.15 -21.15
CA ASP A 79 -17.97 -21.43 -20.31
C ASP A 79 -16.73 -20.78 -20.92
N LEU A 80 -16.21 -19.76 -20.23
CA LEU A 80 -15.03 -18.97 -20.65
C LEU A 80 -13.76 -19.78 -20.75
N LEU A 81 -13.63 -20.88 -19.98
CA LEU A 81 -12.44 -21.73 -20.05
C LEU A 81 -12.42 -22.59 -21.31
N SER A 82 -13.59 -22.92 -21.86
CA SER A 82 -13.73 -23.73 -23.07
C SER A 82 -13.66 -22.92 -24.38
N LEU A 83 -13.79 -21.57 -24.30
CA LEU A 83 -13.77 -20.72 -25.49
C LEU A 83 -12.41 -20.76 -26.24
N PRO A 84 -12.42 -20.66 -27.58
CA PRO A 84 -11.22 -20.36 -28.34
C PRO A 84 -10.55 -19.06 -27.89
N ILE A 85 -9.22 -18.98 -28.02
CA ILE A 85 -8.48 -17.79 -27.56
C ILE A 85 -8.88 -16.50 -28.29
N GLN A 86 -9.39 -16.61 -29.49
CA GLN A 86 -9.89 -15.46 -30.27
C GLN A 86 -11.16 -14.89 -29.62
N ASP A 87 -12.10 -15.74 -29.22
CA ASP A 87 -13.37 -15.32 -28.61
C ASP A 87 -13.17 -14.74 -27.22
N ILE A 88 -12.21 -15.29 -26.44
CA ILE A 88 -11.86 -14.71 -25.15
C ILE A 88 -11.23 -13.31 -25.28
N ARG A 89 -10.51 -13.03 -26.39
CA ARG A 89 -9.99 -11.69 -26.67
C ARG A 89 -11.10 -10.68 -26.90
N GLU A 90 -12.21 -11.09 -27.52
CA GLU A 90 -13.38 -10.21 -27.68
C GLU A 90 -14.10 -9.94 -26.35
N THR A 91 -14.05 -10.88 -25.41
CA THR A 91 -14.61 -10.73 -24.07
C THR A 91 -13.77 -9.76 -23.23
N ARG A 92 -12.44 -9.78 -23.40
CA ARG A 92 -11.51 -8.89 -22.66
C ARG A 92 -11.75 -7.43 -23.01
N GLY A 93 -11.94 -6.61 -21.98
CA GLY A 93 -12.21 -5.17 -22.10
C GLY A 93 -13.65 -4.85 -22.50
N ARG A 94 -14.26 -5.60 -23.41
CA ARG A 94 -15.59 -5.34 -23.94
C ARG A 94 -16.71 -5.84 -23.02
N GLU A 95 -16.57 -7.02 -22.45
CA GLU A 95 -17.54 -7.62 -21.52
C GLU A 95 -17.00 -7.58 -20.10
N ILE A 96 -15.73 -7.95 -19.92
CA ILE A 96 -15.02 -8.00 -18.63
C ILE A 96 -13.77 -7.13 -18.74
N ALA A 97 -13.72 -6.06 -17.97
CA ALA A 97 -12.53 -5.21 -17.83
C ALA A 97 -11.87 -5.39 -16.47
N MET A 98 -10.58 -5.10 -16.39
CA MET A 98 -9.81 -5.23 -15.16
C MET A 98 -9.00 -3.98 -14.87
N ILE A 99 -9.03 -3.56 -13.61
CA ILE A 99 -8.12 -2.59 -13.00
C ILE A 99 -7.07 -3.41 -12.24
N PHE A 100 -5.80 -3.28 -12.65
CA PHE A 100 -4.69 -4.02 -12.05
C PHE A 100 -4.17 -3.32 -10.78
N GLN A 101 -3.52 -4.08 -9.91
CA GLN A 101 -3.02 -3.64 -8.61
C GLN A 101 -2.04 -2.47 -8.68
N GLU A 102 -1.15 -2.45 -9.69
CA GLU A 102 -0.13 -1.42 -9.84
C GLU A 102 -0.33 -0.58 -11.10
N PRO A 103 -0.73 0.70 -10.99
CA PRO A 103 -0.88 1.58 -12.16
C PRO A 103 0.43 1.82 -12.92
N MET A 104 1.59 1.67 -12.25
CA MET A 104 2.91 1.87 -12.88
C MET A 104 3.26 0.77 -13.87
N THR A 105 2.79 -0.44 -13.64
CA THR A 105 3.03 -1.60 -14.50
C THR A 105 1.91 -1.78 -15.54
N ALA A 106 0.70 -1.33 -15.22
CA ALA A 106 -0.47 -1.43 -16.10
C ALA A 106 -0.47 -0.38 -17.23
N LEU A 107 0.07 0.82 -16.98
CA LEU A 107 0.19 1.88 -18.00
C LEU A 107 1.55 1.79 -18.70
N ASN A 108 1.55 1.78 -20.02
CA ASN A 108 2.80 1.79 -20.78
C ASN A 108 3.50 3.16 -20.66
N PRO A 109 4.73 3.23 -20.09
CA PRO A 109 5.42 4.50 -19.85
C PRO A 109 5.87 5.23 -21.12
N LEU A 110 5.89 4.55 -22.27
CA LEU A 110 6.34 5.11 -23.55
C LEU A 110 5.21 5.80 -24.33
N PHE A 111 3.94 5.61 -23.92
CA PHE A 111 2.79 6.22 -24.58
C PHE A 111 2.10 7.24 -23.67
N THR A 112 1.50 8.25 -24.28
CA THR A 112 0.69 9.22 -23.51
C THR A 112 -0.58 8.54 -23.00
N ILE A 113 -1.17 9.12 -21.94
CA ILE A 113 -2.45 8.66 -21.39
C ILE A 113 -3.54 8.65 -22.48
N GLY A 114 -3.59 9.70 -23.29
CA GLY A 114 -4.56 9.78 -24.40
C GLY A 114 -4.41 8.67 -25.41
N ASN A 115 -3.18 8.35 -25.80
CA ASN A 115 -2.96 7.27 -26.79
C ASN A 115 -3.52 5.93 -26.27
N GLN A 116 -3.30 5.61 -25.01
CA GLN A 116 -3.74 4.35 -24.41
C GLN A 116 -5.26 4.27 -24.24
N ILE A 117 -5.92 5.36 -23.87
CA ILE A 117 -7.39 5.41 -23.77
C ILE A 117 -8.02 5.39 -25.18
N ILE A 118 -7.47 6.14 -26.15
CA ILE A 118 -7.96 6.17 -27.53
C ILE A 118 -7.84 4.78 -28.16
N GLU A 119 -6.75 4.05 -27.94
CA GLU A 119 -6.58 2.67 -28.39
C GLU A 119 -7.70 1.77 -27.86
N ALA A 120 -8.01 1.84 -26.55
CA ALA A 120 -9.10 1.07 -25.96
C ALA A 120 -10.46 1.43 -26.57
N VAL A 121 -10.75 2.72 -26.80
CA VAL A 121 -11.97 3.19 -27.47
C VAL A 121 -12.07 2.65 -28.90
N GLN A 122 -10.98 2.67 -29.66
CA GLN A 122 -10.95 2.19 -31.04
C GLN A 122 -11.11 0.67 -31.15
N ILE A 123 -10.57 -0.10 -30.18
CA ILE A 123 -10.81 -1.56 -30.10
C ILE A 123 -12.31 -1.85 -29.92
N TYR A 124 -12.99 -1.06 -29.09
CA TYR A 124 -14.44 -1.20 -28.86
C TYR A 124 -15.27 -0.70 -30.05
N GLN A 125 -14.86 0.39 -30.67
CA GLN A 125 -15.54 1.02 -31.81
C GLN A 125 -14.57 1.19 -32.99
N PRO A 126 -14.32 0.13 -33.80
CA PRO A 126 -13.33 0.17 -34.86
C PRO A 126 -13.58 1.22 -35.95
N LEU A 127 -14.82 1.66 -36.10
CA LEU A 127 -15.23 2.65 -37.13
C LEU A 127 -15.29 4.08 -36.59
N ILE A 128 -14.92 4.31 -35.32
CA ILE A 128 -14.95 5.66 -34.72
C ILE A 128 -13.96 6.60 -35.42
N SER A 129 -14.37 7.84 -35.68
CA SER A 129 -13.43 8.83 -36.21
C SER A 129 -12.35 9.18 -35.20
N LYS A 130 -11.18 9.62 -35.66
CA LYS A 130 -10.08 10.01 -34.80
C LYS A 130 -10.49 11.15 -33.83
N MET A 131 -11.29 12.10 -34.32
CA MET A 131 -11.76 13.23 -33.49
C MET A 131 -12.72 12.75 -32.41
N ASP A 132 -13.66 11.87 -32.74
CA ASP A 132 -14.62 11.34 -31.77
C ASP A 132 -13.93 10.44 -30.73
N ALA A 133 -12.89 9.69 -31.12
CA ALA A 133 -12.09 8.90 -30.19
C ALA A 133 -11.32 9.80 -29.19
N ILE A 134 -10.80 10.94 -29.66
CA ILE A 134 -10.16 11.95 -28.79
C ILE A 134 -11.19 12.54 -27.81
N ASN A 135 -12.37 12.94 -28.31
CA ASN A 135 -13.43 13.49 -27.48
C ASN A 135 -13.91 12.47 -26.43
N ALA A 136 -14.08 11.20 -26.83
CA ALA A 136 -14.43 10.12 -25.91
C ALA A 136 -13.36 9.92 -24.82
N ALA A 137 -12.06 10.00 -25.17
CA ALA A 137 -10.99 9.93 -24.20
C ALA A 137 -10.99 11.11 -23.21
N ILE A 138 -11.25 12.32 -23.70
CA ILE A 138 -11.39 13.52 -22.84
C ILE A 138 -12.58 13.35 -21.89
N ASP A 139 -13.72 12.87 -22.36
CA ASP A 139 -14.92 12.66 -21.56
C ASP A 139 -14.70 11.58 -20.47
N LEU A 140 -13.96 10.50 -20.80
CA LEU A 140 -13.57 9.50 -19.82
C LEU A 140 -12.65 10.07 -18.74
N LEU A 141 -11.67 10.91 -19.12
CA LEU A 141 -10.81 11.59 -18.16
C LEU A 141 -11.59 12.57 -17.26
N LYS A 142 -12.59 13.29 -17.82
CA LYS A 142 -13.51 14.13 -17.05
C LYS A 142 -14.33 13.32 -16.07
N LYS A 143 -14.96 12.24 -16.53
CA LYS A 143 -15.76 11.32 -15.69
C LYS A 143 -14.97 10.72 -14.54
N THR A 144 -13.71 10.40 -14.76
CA THR A 144 -12.83 9.91 -13.69
C THR A 144 -12.22 11.02 -12.83
N GLY A 145 -12.63 12.29 -13.02
CA GLY A 145 -12.23 13.41 -12.18
C GLY A 145 -10.76 13.82 -12.33
N ILE A 146 -10.17 13.62 -13.52
CA ILE A 146 -8.83 14.13 -13.82
C ILE A 146 -8.91 15.62 -14.18
N PRO A 147 -8.19 16.50 -13.45
CA PRO A 147 -8.17 17.93 -13.73
C PRO A 147 -7.44 18.21 -15.06
N GLU A 148 -7.89 19.24 -15.79
CA GLU A 148 -7.31 19.65 -17.09
C GLU A 148 -7.20 18.49 -18.10
N PRO A 149 -8.30 17.73 -18.40
CA PRO A 149 -8.25 16.47 -19.14
C PRO A 149 -7.66 16.65 -20.55
N GLU A 150 -7.91 17.76 -21.22
CA GLU A 150 -7.35 18.08 -22.54
C GLU A 150 -5.81 18.16 -22.48
N ARG A 151 -5.25 18.75 -21.43
CA ARG A 151 -3.80 18.81 -21.23
C ARG A 151 -3.25 17.43 -20.84
N ARG A 152 -3.95 16.71 -19.93
CA ARG A 152 -3.52 15.40 -19.42
C ARG A 152 -3.55 14.30 -20.46
N LEU A 153 -4.36 14.46 -21.49
CA LEU A 153 -4.37 13.56 -22.67
C LEU A 153 -2.95 13.40 -23.28
N HIS A 154 -2.16 14.48 -23.27
CA HIS A 154 -0.80 14.50 -23.82
C HIS A 154 0.28 14.17 -22.77
N SER A 155 -0.10 13.92 -21.52
CA SER A 155 0.85 13.59 -20.45
C SER A 155 1.23 12.11 -20.51
N TYR A 156 2.48 11.81 -20.14
CA TYR A 156 2.96 10.44 -19.92
C TYR A 156 2.62 9.98 -18.50
N PRO A 157 2.54 8.66 -18.22
CA PRO A 157 2.21 8.14 -16.90
C PRO A 157 3.09 8.70 -15.77
N HIS A 158 4.39 8.87 -15.99
CA HIS A 158 5.32 9.39 -14.99
C HIS A 158 5.10 10.88 -14.62
N GLN A 159 4.34 11.62 -15.43
CA GLN A 159 4.01 13.03 -15.20
C GLN A 159 2.73 13.21 -14.35
N LEU A 160 2.05 12.12 -14.02
CA LEU A 160 0.83 12.10 -13.21
C LEU A 160 1.13 11.69 -11.77
N SER A 161 0.34 12.21 -10.81
CA SER A 161 0.36 11.68 -9.44
C SER A 161 -0.18 10.25 -9.37
N GLY A 162 0.06 9.54 -8.24
CA GLY A 162 -0.45 8.18 -8.04
C GLY A 162 -1.97 8.08 -8.24
N GLY A 163 -2.74 8.97 -7.59
CA GLY A 163 -4.19 9.02 -7.75
C GLY A 163 -4.65 9.38 -9.18
N GLN A 164 -3.92 10.27 -9.89
CA GLN A 164 -4.23 10.58 -11.29
C GLN A 164 -3.94 9.40 -12.22
N ARG A 165 -2.88 8.63 -11.98
CA ARG A 165 -2.61 7.38 -12.74
C ARG A 165 -3.72 6.36 -12.51
N GLN A 166 -4.16 6.20 -11.27
CA GLN A 166 -5.26 5.30 -10.94
C GLN A 166 -6.56 5.70 -11.67
N ARG A 167 -6.91 6.99 -11.65
CA ARG A 167 -8.07 7.52 -12.37
C ARG A 167 -7.94 7.35 -13.88
N ALA A 168 -6.75 7.47 -14.45
CA ALA A 168 -6.48 7.23 -15.87
C ALA A 168 -6.64 5.73 -16.22
N MET A 169 -6.19 4.81 -15.36
CA MET A 169 -6.39 3.38 -15.52
C MET A 169 -7.86 2.99 -15.45
N ILE A 170 -8.62 3.60 -14.53
CA ILE A 170 -10.09 3.45 -14.47
C ILE A 170 -10.73 3.94 -15.77
N ALA A 171 -10.34 5.12 -16.27
CA ALA A 171 -10.83 5.66 -17.55
C ALA A 171 -10.58 4.69 -18.71
N MET A 172 -9.38 4.10 -18.78
CA MET A 172 -9.03 3.10 -19.78
C MET A 172 -9.88 1.82 -19.67
N ALA A 173 -10.07 1.30 -18.45
CA ALA A 173 -10.90 0.11 -18.21
C ALA A 173 -12.38 0.33 -18.61
N LEU A 174 -12.89 1.55 -18.44
CA LEU A 174 -14.28 1.91 -18.78
C LEU A 174 -14.50 2.28 -20.25
N ALA A 175 -13.43 2.43 -21.04
CA ALA A 175 -13.51 2.82 -22.45
C ALA A 175 -14.42 1.93 -23.28
N CYS A 176 -14.50 0.64 -22.93
CA CYS A 176 -15.31 -0.37 -23.63
C CYS A 176 -16.70 -0.58 -23.00
N LYS A 177 -17.09 0.15 -21.96
CA LYS A 177 -18.37 0.01 -21.23
C LYS A 177 -18.64 -1.45 -20.80
N PRO A 178 -17.77 -2.04 -19.97
CA PRO A 178 -17.85 -3.44 -19.58
C PRO A 178 -19.10 -3.72 -18.73
N ARG A 179 -19.57 -4.97 -18.72
CA ARG A 179 -20.64 -5.46 -17.84
C ARG A 179 -20.11 -5.94 -16.50
N LEU A 180 -18.84 -6.36 -16.45
CA LEU A 180 -18.13 -6.68 -15.23
C LEU A 180 -16.80 -5.90 -15.19
N LEU A 181 -16.62 -5.16 -14.12
CA LEU A 181 -15.35 -4.53 -13.78
C LEU A 181 -14.70 -5.30 -12.62
N ILE A 182 -13.55 -5.89 -12.86
CA ILE A 182 -12.71 -6.50 -11.85
C ILE A 182 -11.73 -5.45 -11.36
N ALA A 183 -11.73 -5.13 -10.08
CA ALA A 183 -10.83 -4.14 -9.48
C ALA A 183 -9.92 -4.86 -8.47
N ASP A 184 -8.68 -5.15 -8.90
CA ASP A 184 -7.68 -5.83 -8.06
C ASP A 184 -6.87 -4.80 -7.30
N GLU A 185 -7.17 -4.65 -6.01
CA GLU A 185 -6.57 -3.68 -5.09
C GLU A 185 -6.49 -2.25 -5.67
N PRO A 186 -7.59 -1.68 -6.15
CA PRO A 186 -7.58 -0.41 -6.91
C PRO A 186 -7.15 0.80 -6.08
N THR A 187 -6.97 0.64 -4.78
CA THR A 187 -6.65 1.70 -3.82
C THR A 187 -5.29 1.52 -3.15
N THR A 188 -4.55 0.48 -3.51
CA THR A 188 -3.20 0.24 -2.98
C THR A 188 -2.25 1.38 -3.35
N ALA A 189 -1.38 1.78 -2.43
CA ALA A 189 -0.47 2.92 -2.54
C ALA A 189 -1.14 4.32 -2.63
N LEU A 190 -2.44 4.42 -2.32
CA LEU A 190 -3.14 5.70 -2.18
C LEU A 190 -3.34 6.05 -0.69
N ASP A 191 -3.38 7.35 -0.40
CA ASP A 191 -3.78 7.80 0.94
C ASP A 191 -5.28 7.57 1.20
N VAL A 192 -5.66 7.62 2.48
CA VAL A 192 -7.02 7.26 2.93
C VAL A 192 -8.10 8.07 2.23
N SER A 193 -7.89 9.39 2.05
CA SER A 193 -8.88 10.27 1.41
C SER A 193 -9.06 9.93 -0.07
N LEU A 194 -7.98 9.60 -0.78
CA LEU A 194 -8.03 9.19 -2.19
C LEU A 194 -8.64 7.79 -2.36
N ARG A 195 -8.43 6.87 -1.42
CA ARG A 195 -9.07 5.53 -1.45
C ARG A 195 -10.58 5.64 -1.49
N MET A 196 -11.15 6.44 -0.59
CA MET A 196 -12.61 6.67 -0.55
C MET A 196 -13.10 7.30 -1.83
N GLN A 197 -12.44 8.35 -2.33
CA GLN A 197 -12.82 9.01 -3.58
C GLN A 197 -12.81 8.05 -4.79
N ILE A 198 -11.91 7.08 -4.83
CA ILE A 198 -11.88 6.06 -5.90
C ILE A 198 -13.07 5.10 -5.77
N LEU A 199 -13.42 4.66 -4.56
CA LEU A 199 -14.58 3.78 -4.36
C LEU A 199 -15.89 4.51 -4.66
N ASP A 200 -16.05 5.75 -4.20
CA ASP A 200 -17.21 6.57 -4.50
C ASP A 200 -17.35 6.77 -6.02
N LEU A 201 -16.26 7.09 -6.70
CA LEU A 201 -16.22 7.16 -8.16
C LEU A 201 -16.68 5.86 -8.83
N LEU A 202 -16.21 4.70 -8.36
CA LEU A 202 -16.64 3.40 -8.91
C LEU A 202 -18.13 3.15 -8.66
N MET A 203 -18.68 3.58 -7.52
CA MET A 203 -20.12 3.49 -7.25
C MET A 203 -20.93 4.43 -8.14
N GLU A 204 -20.49 5.65 -8.35
CA GLU A 204 -21.14 6.61 -9.28
C GLU A 204 -21.15 6.08 -10.71
N LEU A 205 -20.01 5.59 -11.20
CA LEU A 205 -19.88 5.02 -12.54
C LEU A 205 -20.72 3.74 -12.71
N GLN A 206 -20.84 2.92 -11.67
CA GLN A 206 -21.78 1.80 -11.67
C GLN A 206 -23.24 2.26 -11.79
N GLN A 207 -23.61 3.29 -11.06
CA GLN A 207 -24.95 3.87 -11.10
C GLN A 207 -25.30 4.40 -12.49
N GLU A 208 -24.39 5.15 -13.10
CA GLU A 208 -24.52 5.65 -14.48
C GLU A 208 -24.67 4.51 -15.48
N SER A 209 -23.99 3.37 -15.26
CA SER A 209 -24.02 2.24 -16.16
C SER A 209 -25.38 1.56 -16.28
N LYS A 210 -26.33 1.81 -15.35
CA LYS A 210 -27.69 1.26 -15.40
C LYS A 210 -28.43 1.62 -16.69
N GLU A 211 -28.11 2.77 -17.28
CA GLU A 211 -28.63 3.20 -18.57
C GLU A 211 -28.21 2.28 -19.73
N TYR A 212 -27.14 1.49 -19.55
CA TYR A 212 -26.55 0.61 -20.57
C TYR A 212 -26.59 -0.87 -20.19
N GLY A 213 -27.47 -1.25 -19.24
CA GLY A 213 -27.65 -2.65 -18.79
C GLY A 213 -27.00 -3.00 -17.47
N GLY A 214 -26.35 -2.04 -16.81
CA GLY A 214 -25.76 -2.19 -15.48
C GLY A 214 -24.39 -2.88 -15.50
N MET A 215 -23.44 -2.31 -14.75
CA MET A 215 -22.11 -2.87 -14.52
C MET A 215 -22.07 -3.56 -13.16
N SER A 216 -21.54 -4.78 -13.09
CA SER A 216 -21.20 -5.44 -11.83
C SER A 216 -19.75 -5.16 -11.49
N ILE A 217 -19.39 -5.17 -10.20
CA ILE A 217 -18.01 -4.92 -9.77
C ILE A 217 -17.56 -6.04 -8.84
N LEU A 218 -16.42 -6.65 -9.17
CA LEU A 218 -15.67 -7.54 -8.27
C LEU A 218 -14.50 -6.75 -7.71
N LEU A 219 -14.59 -6.37 -6.44
CA LEU A 219 -13.52 -5.68 -5.71
C LEU A 219 -12.65 -6.71 -4.99
N ILE A 220 -11.35 -6.72 -5.27
CA ILE A 220 -10.37 -7.47 -4.50
C ILE A 220 -9.65 -6.50 -3.60
N THR A 221 -9.61 -6.78 -2.31
CA THR A 221 -8.89 -5.98 -1.33
C THR A 221 -8.59 -6.79 -0.08
N HIS A 222 -7.58 -6.37 0.65
CA HIS A 222 -7.30 -6.83 2.01
C HIS A 222 -7.83 -5.85 3.07
N ASP A 223 -8.33 -4.68 2.66
CA ASP A 223 -8.85 -3.64 3.55
C ASP A 223 -10.37 -3.85 3.80
N LEU A 224 -10.67 -4.39 4.98
CA LEU A 224 -12.04 -4.73 5.36
C LEU A 224 -12.94 -3.52 5.55
N ASN A 225 -12.38 -2.36 5.88
CA ASN A 225 -13.17 -1.15 6.06
C ASN A 225 -13.69 -0.65 4.71
N LEU A 226 -12.85 -0.71 3.66
CA LEU A 226 -13.28 -0.41 2.30
C LEU A 226 -14.43 -1.32 1.86
N VAL A 227 -14.39 -2.61 2.25
CA VAL A 227 -15.44 -3.58 1.94
C VAL A 227 -16.76 -3.21 2.60
N LYS A 228 -16.75 -2.81 3.87
CA LYS A 228 -17.96 -2.37 4.60
C LYS A 228 -18.67 -1.22 3.89
N HIS A 229 -17.90 -0.27 3.34
CA HIS A 229 -18.44 0.89 2.63
C HIS A 229 -18.97 0.54 1.23
N PHE A 230 -18.24 -0.30 0.51
CA PHE A 230 -18.44 -0.51 -0.92
C PHE A 230 -19.33 -1.71 -1.27
N ALA A 231 -19.08 -2.87 -0.65
CA ALA A 231 -19.62 -4.14 -1.11
C ALA A 231 -21.01 -4.46 -0.54
N GLN A 232 -21.86 -5.06 -1.37
CA GLN A 232 -23.16 -5.61 -0.96
C GLN A 232 -23.01 -7.02 -0.40
N ARG A 233 -22.11 -7.80 -0.97
CA ARG A 233 -21.75 -9.17 -0.57
C ARG A 233 -20.24 -9.30 -0.48
N VAL A 234 -19.76 -10.15 0.40
CA VAL A 234 -18.35 -10.45 0.59
C VAL A 234 -18.11 -11.95 0.54
N ALA A 235 -17.03 -12.33 -0.14
CA ALA A 235 -16.50 -13.68 -0.19
C ALA A 235 -15.11 -13.70 0.45
N VAL A 236 -14.91 -14.58 1.43
CA VAL A 236 -13.66 -14.69 2.19
C VAL A 236 -12.86 -15.89 1.71
N LEU A 237 -11.66 -15.67 1.20
CA LEU A 237 -10.72 -16.71 0.78
C LEU A 237 -9.61 -16.91 1.79
N ASN A 238 -9.29 -18.17 2.05
CA ASN A 238 -8.11 -18.55 2.82
C ASN A 238 -7.41 -19.75 2.19
N GLN A 239 -6.12 -19.62 1.88
CA GLN A 239 -5.30 -20.70 1.31
C GLN A 239 -5.96 -21.42 0.12
N GLY A 240 -6.55 -20.65 -0.78
CA GLY A 240 -7.20 -21.14 -2.00
C GLY A 240 -8.65 -21.62 -1.81
N ASN A 241 -9.17 -21.70 -0.60
CA ASN A 241 -10.53 -22.16 -0.32
C ASN A 241 -11.46 -20.99 -0.04
N LEU A 242 -12.71 -21.07 -0.53
CA LEU A 242 -13.78 -20.19 -0.13
C LEU A 242 -14.27 -20.59 1.27
N ILE A 243 -14.07 -19.70 2.24
CA ILE A 243 -14.37 -19.98 3.65
C ILE A 243 -15.78 -19.55 4.03
N GLU A 244 -16.15 -18.35 3.60
CA GLU A 244 -17.45 -17.78 3.93
C GLU A 244 -17.89 -16.82 2.81
N VAL A 245 -19.19 -16.81 2.52
CA VAL A 245 -19.80 -15.86 1.58
C VAL A 245 -21.16 -15.43 2.09
N GLY A 246 -21.45 -14.13 2.03
CA GLY A 246 -22.73 -13.62 2.52
C GLY A 246 -22.88 -12.11 2.33
N ALA A 247 -24.03 -11.58 2.76
CA ALA A 247 -24.23 -10.13 2.82
C ALA A 247 -23.15 -9.48 3.70
N THR A 248 -22.59 -8.37 3.25
CA THR A 248 -21.47 -7.71 3.95
C THR A 248 -21.79 -7.49 5.43
N LYS A 249 -22.95 -6.92 5.73
CA LYS A 249 -23.36 -6.69 7.13
C LYS A 249 -23.36 -7.98 7.97
N GLN A 250 -23.88 -9.08 7.43
CA GLN A 250 -23.95 -10.35 8.14
C GLN A 250 -22.57 -10.93 8.45
N VAL A 251 -21.68 -10.96 7.45
CA VAL A 251 -20.33 -11.53 7.60
C VAL A 251 -19.48 -10.71 8.58
N PHE A 252 -19.69 -9.39 8.62
CA PHE A 252 -18.94 -8.52 9.56
C PHE A 252 -19.49 -8.51 10.98
N GLU A 253 -20.82 -8.55 11.15
CA GLU A 253 -21.44 -8.51 12.48
C GLU A 253 -21.52 -9.91 13.12
N HIS A 254 -21.73 -10.95 12.31
CA HIS A 254 -21.94 -12.32 12.74
C HIS A 254 -21.14 -13.34 11.92
N PRO A 255 -19.77 -13.24 11.90
CA PRO A 255 -18.93 -14.18 11.17
C PRO A 255 -19.09 -15.60 11.71
N VAL A 256 -19.36 -16.55 10.83
CA VAL A 256 -19.58 -17.96 11.18
C VAL A 256 -18.25 -18.68 11.33
N ASP A 257 -17.34 -18.52 10.34
CA ASP A 257 -16.07 -19.21 10.32
C ASP A 257 -15.06 -18.58 11.30
N PRO A 258 -14.26 -19.38 12.03
CA PRO A 258 -13.21 -18.88 12.93
C PRO A 258 -12.17 -17.98 12.24
N TYR A 259 -11.80 -18.29 10.99
CA TYR A 259 -10.86 -17.46 10.23
C TYR A 259 -11.47 -16.10 9.89
N THR A 260 -12.71 -16.07 9.40
CA THR A 260 -13.45 -14.81 9.14
C THR A 260 -13.53 -13.97 10.40
N ARG A 261 -13.87 -14.61 11.54
CA ARG A 261 -13.93 -13.92 12.85
C ARG A 261 -12.57 -13.34 13.25
N ALA A 262 -11.48 -14.10 13.07
CA ALA A 262 -10.13 -13.61 13.33
C ALA A 262 -9.75 -12.46 12.42
N LEU A 263 -10.13 -12.55 11.13
CA LEU A 263 -9.85 -11.53 10.12
C LEU A 263 -10.60 -10.22 10.42
N VAL A 264 -11.89 -10.29 10.72
CA VAL A 264 -12.74 -9.12 11.07
C VAL A 264 -12.27 -8.45 12.37
N ASN A 265 -11.78 -9.23 13.35
CA ASN A 265 -11.29 -8.73 14.63
C ASN A 265 -9.76 -8.47 14.65
N SER A 266 -9.14 -8.36 13.49
CA SER A 266 -7.67 -8.21 13.40
C SER A 266 -7.16 -6.79 13.57
N GLU A 267 -7.96 -5.86 14.07
CA GLU A 267 -7.49 -4.51 14.38
C GLU A 267 -6.29 -4.53 15.35
N PRO A 268 -5.28 -3.67 15.12
CA PRO A 268 -4.15 -3.55 16.02
C PRO A 268 -4.59 -3.11 17.41
N THR A 269 -4.17 -3.85 18.44
CA THR A 269 -4.52 -3.53 19.83
C THR A 269 -3.50 -2.59 20.44
N ARG A 270 -3.98 -1.54 21.13
CA ARG A 270 -3.11 -0.61 21.87
C ARG A 270 -2.55 -1.27 23.13
N ASN A 271 -1.23 -1.44 23.20
CA ASN A 271 -0.52 -2.01 24.35
C ASN A 271 0.82 -1.29 24.58
N LEU A 272 0.76 0.01 24.84
CA LEU A 272 1.93 0.86 25.06
C LEU A 272 2.33 0.90 26.53
N ALA A 273 3.64 0.90 26.78
CA ALA A 273 4.17 1.21 28.11
C ALA A 273 4.05 2.73 28.37
N PRO A 274 3.68 3.16 29.57
CA PRO A 274 3.61 4.58 29.87
C PRO A 274 5.01 5.23 29.78
N VAL A 275 5.08 6.42 29.19
CA VAL A 275 6.31 7.21 29.16
C VAL A 275 6.51 7.86 30.51
N MET A 276 7.68 7.64 31.12
CA MET A 276 7.99 8.25 32.45
C MET A 276 8.14 9.78 32.30
N PRO A 277 7.59 10.59 33.20
CA PRO A 277 7.66 12.05 33.10
C PRO A 277 9.07 12.62 32.93
N LEU A 278 10.06 11.98 33.56
CA LEU A 278 11.47 12.36 33.54
C LEU A 278 12.30 11.65 32.47
N SER A 279 11.67 10.93 31.54
CA SER A 279 12.40 10.30 30.42
C SER A 279 13.19 11.36 29.63
N PRO A 280 14.47 11.10 29.33
CA PRO A 280 15.32 12.03 28.57
C PRO A 280 14.76 12.23 27.15
N VAL A 281 14.90 13.45 26.64
CA VAL A 281 14.65 13.76 25.23
C VAL A 281 15.82 13.22 24.42
N LEU A 282 15.54 12.33 23.47
CA LEU A 282 16.54 11.71 22.61
C LEU A 282 16.64 12.38 21.26
N LEU A 283 15.54 12.97 20.77
CA LEU A 283 15.50 13.67 19.50
C LEU A 283 14.66 14.94 19.67
N LYS A 284 15.19 16.07 19.25
CA LYS A 284 14.48 17.36 19.28
C LYS A 284 14.65 18.05 17.93
N ALA A 285 13.58 18.54 17.35
CA ALA A 285 13.60 19.40 16.19
C ALA A 285 13.00 20.75 16.54
N GLU A 286 13.65 21.85 16.17
CA GLU A 286 13.19 23.23 16.39
C GLU A 286 13.18 24.01 15.09
N GLY A 287 11.99 24.42 14.66
CA GLY A 287 11.81 25.22 13.44
C GLY A 287 12.27 24.55 12.14
N LEU A 288 12.34 23.21 12.13
CA LEU A 288 12.85 22.43 11.01
C LEU A 288 12.11 22.76 9.72
N SER A 289 12.84 23.19 8.72
CA SER A 289 12.33 23.54 7.39
C SER A 289 13.18 22.87 6.33
N VAL A 290 12.55 22.30 5.29
CA VAL A 290 13.25 21.64 4.18
C VAL A 290 12.73 22.20 2.87
N SER A 291 13.67 22.58 1.99
CA SER A 291 13.37 23.11 0.65
C SER A 291 14.19 22.37 -0.40
N TYR A 292 13.55 21.97 -1.49
CA TYR A 292 14.22 21.38 -2.65
C TYR A 292 14.46 22.43 -3.72
N PRO A 293 15.63 22.44 -4.37
CA PRO A 293 15.90 23.34 -5.48
C PRO A 293 14.93 23.05 -6.63
N SER A 294 14.36 24.09 -7.22
CA SER A 294 13.52 23.92 -8.42
C SER A 294 14.43 23.73 -9.65
N SER A 295 14.07 22.75 -10.48
CA SER A 295 14.68 22.57 -11.80
C SER A 295 14.07 23.46 -12.88
N GLU A 296 12.95 24.14 -12.56
CA GLU A 296 12.25 25.01 -13.51
C GLU A 296 12.93 26.37 -13.63
N THR A 297 13.14 26.82 -14.86
CA THR A 297 13.57 28.19 -15.16
C THR A 297 12.36 29.07 -15.43
N VAL A 298 12.17 30.10 -14.63
CA VAL A 298 11.15 31.13 -14.84
C VAL A 298 11.77 32.28 -15.65
N GLY A 299 11.45 32.34 -16.94
CA GLY A 299 12.04 33.31 -17.87
C GLY A 299 13.49 32.96 -18.24
N TRP A 300 14.14 33.85 -19.00
CA TRP A 300 15.42 33.56 -19.65
C TRP A 300 16.61 33.39 -18.71
N PHE A 301 16.54 33.77 -17.39
CA PHE A 301 17.69 33.72 -16.47
C PHE A 301 17.36 33.50 -14.97
N LYS A 302 16.11 33.26 -14.56
CA LYS A 302 15.80 33.07 -13.14
C LYS A 302 15.36 31.64 -12.84
N LYS A 303 16.05 30.95 -11.91
CA LYS A 303 15.56 29.71 -11.33
C LYS A 303 14.28 30.00 -10.55
N ALA A 304 13.29 29.11 -10.67
CA ALA A 304 12.10 29.19 -9.83
C ALA A 304 12.49 29.09 -8.35
N PRO A 305 11.73 29.70 -7.44
CA PRO A 305 12.00 29.62 -6.01
C PRO A 305 12.00 28.15 -5.53
N PRO A 306 12.85 27.80 -4.55
CA PRO A 306 12.90 26.44 -4.04
C PRO A 306 11.55 26.01 -3.47
N HIS A 307 11.17 24.77 -3.75
CA HIS A 307 9.91 24.20 -3.25
C HIS A 307 10.06 23.83 -1.77
N LYS A 308 9.32 24.53 -0.88
CA LYS A 308 9.33 24.28 0.58
C LYS A 308 8.40 23.13 0.93
N VAL A 309 8.99 22.00 1.29
CA VAL A 309 8.27 20.77 1.69
C VAL A 309 7.99 20.75 3.19
N LEU A 310 8.93 21.19 4.04
CA LEU A 310 8.69 21.37 5.47
C LEU A 310 8.81 22.83 5.87
N LYS A 311 7.95 23.28 6.79
CA LYS A 311 7.77 24.70 7.16
C LYS A 311 7.70 24.83 8.68
N LYS A 312 8.86 24.98 9.34
CA LYS A 312 9.00 25.23 10.78
C LYS A 312 8.36 24.14 11.68
N VAL A 313 8.69 22.89 11.42
CA VAL A 313 8.24 21.76 12.26
C VAL A 313 9.07 21.71 13.55
N SER A 314 8.39 21.57 14.69
CA SER A 314 9.05 21.46 15.99
C SER A 314 8.41 20.35 16.81
N PHE A 315 9.22 19.48 17.44
CA PHE A 315 8.78 18.41 18.34
C PHE A 315 9.95 17.90 19.18
N ALA A 316 9.62 17.15 20.24
CA ALA A 316 10.61 16.49 21.09
C ALA A 316 10.17 15.05 21.37
N LEU A 317 11.03 14.08 21.07
CA LEU A 317 10.81 12.65 21.25
C LEU A 317 11.60 12.15 22.44
N LYS A 318 10.90 11.59 23.42
CA LYS A 318 11.48 11.06 24.65
C LYS A 318 11.80 9.57 24.53
N GLN A 319 12.69 9.09 25.38
CA GLN A 319 12.99 7.67 25.51
C GLN A 319 11.73 6.86 25.87
N GLY A 320 11.53 5.73 25.18
CA GLY A 320 10.34 4.88 25.35
C GLY A 320 9.06 5.44 24.70
N GLN A 321 9.10 6.65 24.15
CA GLN A 321 7.96 7.29 23.50
C GLN A 321 7.84 6.91 22.03
N THR A 322 6.61 6.89 21.53
CA THR A 322 6.31 6.89 20.09
C THR A 322 5.56 8.17 19.75
N ILE A 323 6.09 8.93 18.79
CA ILE A 323 5.36 10.01 18.11
C ILE A 323 4.91 9.48 16.75
N GLY A 324 3.60 9.43 16.53
CA GLY A 324 2.99 9.13 15.25
C GLY A 324 2.92 10.37 14.37
N VAL A 325 3.27 10.24 13.10
CA VAL A 325 3.19 11.31 12.10
C VAL A 325 2.20 10.91 11.02
N ILE A 326 1.11 11.65 10.90
CA ILE A 326 0.03 11.41 9.94
C ILE A 326 -0.19 12.61 9.02
N GLY A 327 -0.85 12.38 7.90
CA GLY A 327 -1.21 13.40 6.90
C GLY A 327 -1.32 12.77 5.51
N GLU A 328 -1.86 13.50 4.56
CA GLU A 328 -2.00 13.07 3.17
C GLU A 328 -0.64 12.83 2.49
N SER A 329 -0.67 12.14 1.34
CA SER A 329 0.51 11.97 0.50
C SER A 329 1.07 13.34 0.08
N GLY A 330 2.40 13.50 0.13
CA GLY A 330 3.03 14.79 -0.17
C GLY A 330 2.98 15.82 0.97
N SER A 331 2.41 15.52 2.15
CA SER A 331 2.41 16.44 3.30
C SER A 331 3.80 16.66 3.93
N GLY A 332 4.81 15.86 3.55
CA GLY A 332 6.20 15.99 4.01
C GLY A 332 6.63 14.96 5.05
N LYS A 333 5.85 13.92 5.36
CA LYS A 333 6.16 12.89 6.38
C LYS A 333 7.51 12.20 6.17
N THR A 334 7.71 11.60 5.01
CA THR A 334 8.99 10.95 4.64
C THR A 334 10.14 11.94 4.63
N THR A 335 9.91 13.18 4.16
CA THR A 335 10.92 14.25 4.20
C THR A 335 11.30 14.60 5.64
N LEU A 336 10.35 14.59 6.58
CA LEU A 336 10.62 14.78 8.00
C LEU A 336 11.53 13.65 8.53
N GLY A 337 11.19 12.39 8.26
CA GLY A 337 12.02 11.24 8.62
C GLY A 337 13.44 11.34 8.06
N MET A 338 13.57 11.62 6.77
CA MET A 338 14.86 11.79 6.11
C MET A 338 15.70 12.94 6.67
N ALA A 339 15.05 14.08 7.01
CA ALA A 339 15.73 15.24 7.59
C ALA A 339 16.30 14.93 8.97
N VAL A 340 15.50 14.27 9.84
CA VAL A 340 15.96 13.87 11.20
C VAL A 340 17.07 12.83 11.14
N LEU A 341 17.06 11.94 10.16
CA LEU A 341 18.10 10.93 9.92
C LEU A 341 19.39 11.54 9.34
N GLY A 342 19.35 12.81 8.91
CA GLY A 342 20.47 13.46 8.21
C GLY A 342 20.80 12.77 6.88
N LEU A 343 19.77 12.25 6.19
CA LEU A 343 19.91 11.59 4.88
C LEU A 343 19.71 12.55 3.71
N LEU A 344 19.26 13.79 3.97
CA LEU A 344 19.16 14.84 2.97
C LEU A 344 20.51 15.57 2.90
N GLY A 345 21.27 15.31 1.84
CA GLY A 345 22.54 16.02 1.60
C GLY A 345 22.31 17.46 1.10
N ASP A 346 23.27 18.35 1.34
CA ASP A 346 23.21 19.77 0.95
C ASP A 346 23.03 19.99 -0.57
N SER A 347 23.41 19.01 -1.38
CA SER A 347 23.20 18.99 -2.83
C SER A 347 21.76 18.65 -3.24
N ILE A 348 20.99 18.02 -2.33
CA ILE A 348 19.63 17.51 -2.58
C ILE A 348 18.60 18.50 -2.03
N ALA A 349 18.81 19.01 -0.80
CA ALA A 349 17.84 19.87 -0.11
C ALA A 349 18.54 20.89 0.78
N GLN A 350 17.91 22.04 0.94
CA GLN A 350 18.31 23.05 1.93
C GLN A 350 17.54 22.81 3.22
N ILE A 351 18.25 22.60 4.33
CA ILE A 351 17.69 22.37 5.65
C ILE A 351 17.95 23.61 6.51
N ALA A 352 16.92 24.13 7.18
CA ALA A 352 16.99 25.21 8.15
C ALA A 352 16.27 24.81 9.45
N GLY A 353 16.65 25.41 10.58
CA GLY A 353 16.22 24.99 11.91
C GLY A 353 17.24 24.05 12.54
N GLU A 354 16.97 23.57 13.74
CA GLU A 354 17.89 22.77 14.55
C GLU A 354 17.36 21.35 14.72
N VAL A 355 18.24 20.36 14.65
CA VAL A 355 17.96 18.95 14.97
C VAL A 355 19.00 18.46 15.96
N ASP A 356 18.56 18.27 17.21
CA ASP A 356 19.37 17.69 18.28
C ASP A 356 19.10 16.18 18.38
N VAL A 357 20.16 15.40 18.33
CA VAL A 357 20.12 13.95 18.52
C VAL A 357 21.01 13.59 19.71
N LEU A 358 20.44 13.04 20.77
CA LEU A 358 21.14 12.65 21.99
C LEU A 358 21.95 13.81 22.61
N GLY A 359 21.39 15.03 22.61
CA GLY A 359 22.02 16.22 23.17
C GLY A 359 23.08 16.84 22.28
N LYS A 360 23.15 16.49 21.00
CA LYS A 360 24.11 17.03 20.04
C LYS A 360 23.39 17.56 18.81
N ASP A 361 23.69 18.79 18.43
CA ASP A 361 23.20 19.37 17.19
C ASP A 361 23.77 18.60 15.98
N TRP A 362 22.87 17.95 15.24
CA TRP A 362 23.21 17.12 14.09
C TRP A 362 23.99 17.86 12.99
N GLN A 363 23.69 19.15 12.81
CA GLN A 363 24.29 19.95 11.74
C GLN A 363 25.74 20.33 12.06
N SER A 364 26.05 20.50 13.33
CA SER A 364 27.40 20.87 13.81
C SER A 364 28.38 19.70 13.85
N LEU A 365 27.90 18.44 13.77
CA LEU A 365 28.74 17.25 13.87
C LEU A 365 29.65 17.07 12.66
N LYS A 366 30.90 16.66 12.93
CA LYS A 366 31.83 16.22 11.88
C LYS A 366 31.36 14.90 11.24
N PRO A 367 31.78 14.60 10.00
CA PRO A 367 31.36 13.36 9.31
C PRO A 367 31.60 12.07 10.11
N VAL A 368 32.72 11.99 10.84
CA VAL A 368 33.06 10.83 11.69
C VAL A 368 32.10 10.71 12.88
N GLU A 369 31.75 11.81 13.51
CA GLU A 369 30.82 11.87 14.65
C GLU A 369 29.39 11.53 14.19
N ARG A 370 28.96 12.07 13.04
CA ARG A 370 27.67 11.70 12.41
C ARG A 370 27.59 10.20 12.11
N ARG A 371 28.70 9.62 11.57
CA ARG A 371 28.75 8.18 11.30
C ARG A 371 28.59 7.37 12.60
N ALA A 372 29.31 7.73 13.67
CA ALA A 372 29.19 7.07 14.97
C ALA A 372 27.77 7.16 15.53
N MET A 373 27.15 8.34 15.45
CA MET A 373 25.79 8.57 15.96
C MET A 373 24.70 7.83 15.21
N ARG A 374 24.91 7.50 13.91
CA ARG A 374 23.99 6.68 13.13
C ARG A 374 23.75 5.28 13.71
N ALA A 375 24.69 4.75 14.52
CA ALA A 375 24.44 3.51 15.24
C ALA A 375 23.28 3.63 16.23
N SER A 376 23.08 4.82 16.85
CA SER A 376 22.03 5.10 17.82
C SER A 376 20.70 5.53 17.17
N LEU A 377 20.71 5.90 15.90
CA LEU A 377 19.55 6.38 15.14
C LEU A 377 19.41 5.56 13.85
N GLN A 378 18.43 4.67 13.81
CA GLN A 378 18.22 3.74 12.70
C GLN A 378 16.86 3.95 12.04
N VAL A 379 16.66 3.35 10.86
CA VAL A 379 15.44 3.48 10.07
C VAL A 379 14.94 2.14 9.53
N ILE A 380 13.63 1.98 9.50
CA ILE A 380 12.92 0.95 8.75
C ILE A 380 12.11 1.67 7.68
N PHE A 381 12.45 1.40 6.40
CA PHE A 381 11.81 2.02 5.24
C PHE A 381 10.49 1.32 4.86
N GLN A 382 9.65 2.04 4.14
CA GLN A 382 8.32 1.64 3.66
C GLN A 382 8.31 0.34 2.85
N ASP A 383 9.31 0.15 1.98
CA ASP A 383 9.39 -1.01 1.09
C ASP A 383 10.44 -2.02 1.58
N PRO A 384 10.03 -3.15 2.18
CA PRO A 384 10.96 -4.19 2.59
C PRO A 384 11.61 -4.91 1.40
N PHE A 385 11.00 -4.87 0.20
CA PHE A 385 11.58 -5.47 -1.01
C PHE A 385 12.73 -4.62 -1.54
N GLY A 386 12.53 -3.33 -1.71
CA GLY A 386 13.56 -2.41 -2.19
C GLY A 386 14.66 -2.10 -1.17
N SER A 387 14.35 -2.24 0.13
CA SER A 387 15.30 -1.94 1.20
C SER A 387 16.31 -3.05 1.48
N LEU A 388 16.03 -4.29 1.09
CA LEU A 388 16.93 -5.43 1.26
C LEU A 388 17.62 -5.78 -0.06
N SER A 389 18.96 -5.85 -0.06
CA SER A 389 19.70 -6.23 -1.26
C SER A 389 19.36 -7.67 -1.69
N PRO A 390 18.83 -7.90 -2.90
CA PRO A 390 18.45 -9.25 -3.36
C PRO A 390 19.64 -10.17 -3.59
N ARG A 391 20.86 -9.61 -3.63
CA ARG A 391 22.13 -10.34 -3.88
C ARG A 391 22.86 -10.72 -2.60
N MET A 392 22.38 -10.27 -1.43
CA MET A 392 22.99 -10.55 -0.13
C MET A 392 22.17 -11.56 0.64
N SER A 393 22.85 -12.46 1.36
CA SER A 393 22.18 -13.37 2.31
C SER A 393 21.68 -12.59 3.54
N VAL A 394 20.75 -13.19 4.29
CA VAL A 394 20.23 -12.61 5.53
C VAL A 394 21.35 -12.28 6.51
N LEU A 395 22.36 -13.17 6.65
CA LEU A 395 23.55 -12.93 7.46
C LEU A 395 24.26 -11.64 7.03
N GLN A 396 24.54 -11.49 5.73
CA GLN A 396 25.23 -10.31 5.20
C GLN A 396 24.42 -9.03 5.39
N ILE A 397 23.10 -9.08 5.15
CA ILE A 397 22.21 -7.93 5.32
C ILE A 397 22.19 -7.44 6.77
N ILE A 398 22.07 -8.37 7.74
CA ILE A 398 21.95 -7.98 9.15
C ILE A 398 23.32 -7.58 9.70
N SER A 399 24.42 -8.26 9.29
CA SER A 399 25.77 -7.95 9.80
C SER A 399 26.39 -6.68 9.20
N GLU A 400 25.86 -6.13 8.10
CA GLU A 400 26.40 -4.95 7.43
C GLU A 400 26.64 -3.77 8.40
N GLY A 401 25.67 -3.51 9.28
CA GLY A 401 25.82 -2.49 10.32
C GLY A 401 26.97 -2.79 11.31
N LEU A 402 27.16 -4.05 11.65
CA LEU A 402 28.27 -4.47 12.54
C LEU A 402 29.63 -4.28 11.85
N ASP A 403 29.72 -4.56 10.54
CA ASP A 403 30.96 -4.38 9.77
C ASP A 403 31.40 -2.90 9.74
N VAL A 404 30.41 -1.99 9.68
CA VAL A 404 30.66 -0.55 9.64
C VAL A 404 31.01 0.04 11.01
N HIS A 405 30.32 -0.38 12.08
CA HIS A 405 30.39 0.24 13.40
C HIS A 405 31.26 -0.54 14.40
N TYR A 406 31.46 -1.83 14.16
CA TYR A 406 32.24 -2.73 15.02
C TYR A 406 33.22 -3.58 14.18
N PRO A 407 34.16 -2.99 13.43
CA PRO A 407 35.02 -3.70 12.47
C PRO A 407 35.92 -4.75 13.12
N ASN A 408 36.18 -4.64 14.43
CA ASN A 408 37.07 -5.54 15.16
C ASN A 408 36.36 -6.86 15.62
N LEU A 409 35.05 -7.02 15.39
CA LEU A 409 34.35 -8.25 15.71
C LEU A 409 34.81 -9.40 14.80
N SER A 410 35.07 -10.56 15.39
CA SER A 410 35.33 -11.78 14.63
C SER A 410 34.10 -12.23 13.84
N VAL A 411 34.30 -13.06 12.81
CA VAL A 411 33.21 -13.61 12.00
C VAL A 411 32.23 -14.40 12.86
N THR A 412 32.74 -15.20 13.80
CA THR A 412 31.94 -16.01 14.72
C THR A 412 31.10 -15.18 15.68
N GLU A 413 31.63 -14.07 16.20
CA GLU A 413 30.89 -13.16 17.06
C GLU A 413 29.78 -12.44 16.29
N ARG A 414 30.04 -12.02 15.04
CA ARG A 414 29.03 -11.43 14.16
C ARG A 414 27.90 -12.40 13.88
N GLU A 415 28.23 -13.64 13.48
CA GLU A 415 27.22 -14.69 13.24
C GLU A 415 26.40 -14.96 14.49
N SER A 416 27.04 -15.08 15.67
CA SER A 416 26.32 -15.29 16.92
C SER A 416 25.33 -14.16 17.20
N ARG A 417 25.74 -12.89 17.06
CA ARG A 417 24.84 -11.74 17.25
C ARG A 417 23.67 -11.73 16.25
N VAL A 418 23.93 -12.11 15.00
CA VAL A 418 22.87 -12.21 13.98
C VAL A 418 21.90 -13.33 14.33
N VAL A 419 22.38 -14.50 14.78
CA VAL A 419 21.51 -15.60 15.22
C VAL A 419 20.62 -15.19 16.38
N ASP A 420 21.18 -14.49 17.37
CA ASP A 420 20.40 -14.01 18.52
C ASP A 420 19.35 -12.98 18.09
N MET A 421 19.71 -12.07 17.17
CA MET A 421 18.78 -11.09 16.62
C MET A 421 17.66 -11.74 15.79
N LEU A 422 17.97 -12.78 15.00
CA LEU A 422 16.94 -13.53 14.27
C LEU A 422 15.91 -14.16 15.22
N LYS A 423 16.37 -14.75 16.32
CA LYS A 423 15.46 -15.28 17.35
C LYS A 423 14.57 -14.20 17.95
N GLU A 424 15.13 -13.00 18.21
CA GLU A 424 14.37 -11.87 18.75
C GLU A 424 13.26 -11.38 17.82
N VAL A 425 13.47 -11.44 16.52
CA VAL A 425 12.44 -11.09 15.52
C VAL A 425 11.57 -12.30 15.13
N GLY A 426 11.72 -13.46 15.79
CA GLY A 426 10.92 -14.66 15.54
C GLY A 426 11.27 -15.39 14.23
N LEU A 427 12.54 -15.35 13.83
CA LEU A 427 13.07 -16.10 12.69
C LEU A 427 14.04 -17.19 13.15
N ASP A 428 14.02 -18.32 12.45
CA ASP A 428 14.90 -19.46 12.74
C ASP A 428 16.32 -19.25 12.17
N ARG A 429 17.32 -19.92 12.80
CA ARG A 429 18.71 -19.91 12.34
C ARG A 429 18.88 -20.36 10.89
N SER A 430 18.02 -21.23 10.38
CA SER A 430 18.04 -21.69 8.99
C SER A 430 17.87 -20.56 7.96
N ALA A 431 17.40 -19.38 8.40
CA ALA A 431 17.29 -18.18 7.58
C ALA A 431 18.63 -17.55 7.18
N LEU A 432 19.73 -17.81 7.93
CA LEU A 432 21.02 -17.11 7.80
C LEU A 432 21.57 -17.01 6.37
N HIS A 433 21.55 -18.12 5.64
CA HIS A 433 22.18 -18.23 4.32
C HIS A 433 21.18 -18.10 3.16
N ARG A 434 19.92 -17.87 3.48
CA ARG A 434 18.86 -17.65 2.49
C ARG A 434 18.85 -16.19 2.01
N TYR A 435 18.25 -15.99 0.85
CA TYR A 435 18.14 -14.67 0.20
C TYR A 435 16.75 -14.06 0.38
N PRO A 436 16.61 -12.72 0.32
CA PRO A 436 15.33 -12.04 0.55
C PRO A 436 14.16 -12.58 -0.28
N HIS A 437 14.39 -12.98 -1.53
CA HIS A 437 13.34 -13.49 -2.42
C HIS A 437 12.72 -14.83 -1.97
N GLU A 438 13.37 -15.55 -1.03
CA GLU A 438 12.87 -16.81 -0.49
C GLU A 438 11.94 -16.64 0.72
N PHE A 439 11.64 -15.39 1.12
CA PHE A 439 10.84 -15.07 2.30
C PHE A 439 9.54 -14.35 1.93
N SER A 440 8.51 -14.54 2.76
CA SER A 440 7.26 -13.77 2.68
C SER A 440 7.49 -12.30 3.03
N GLY A 441 6.54 -11.41 2.69
CA GLY A 441 6.60 -10.00 3.01
C GLY A 441 6.83 -9.74 4.51
N GLY A 442 6.08 -10.41 5.38
CA GLY A 442 6.24 -10.27 6.82
C GLY A 442 7.59 -10.78 7.34
N GLN A 443 8.14 -11.85 6.77
CA GLN A 443 9.47 -12.34 7.11
C GLN A 443 10.56 -11.37 6.66
N ARG A 444 10.43 -10.75 5.47
CA ARG A 444 11.34 -9.69 5.00
C ARG A 444 11.28 -8.47 5.92
N GLN A 445 10.10 -8.09 6.37
CA GLN A 445 9.96 -7.00 7.34
C GLN A 445 10.67 -7.31 8.65
N ARG A 446 10.59 -8.54 9.15
CA ARG A 446 11.33 -8.99 10.34
C ARG A 446 12.86 -8.95 10.11
N ILE A 447 13.34 -9.27 8.92
CA ILE A 447 14.76 -9.11 8.53
C ILE A 447 15.17 -7.64 8.54
N ALA A 448 14.34 -6.73 8.00
CA ALA A 448 14.59 -5.29 8.01
C ALA A 448 14.63 -4.73 9.45
N ILE A 449 13.73 -5.20 10.33
CA ILE A 449 13.73 -4.88 11.76
C ILE A 449 15.03 -5.38 12.40
N ALA A 450 15.44 -6.62 12.14
CA ALA A 450 16.68 -7.22 12.67
C ALA A 450 17.92 -6.42 12.24
N ARG A 451 17.99 -6.00 10.95
CA ARG A 451 19.06 -5.15 10.43
C ARG A 451 19.18 -3.82 11.17
N ALA A 452 18.06 -3.18 11.46
CA ALA A 452 18.05 -1.92 12.19
C ALA A 452 18.44 -2.11 13.67
N LEU A 453 17.98 -3.19 14.30
CA LEU A 453 18.17 -3.43 15.75
C LEU A 453 19.50 -4.09 16.12
N ILE A 454 20.25 -4.64 15.18
CA ILE A 454 21.54 -5.31 15.47
C ILE A 454 22.56 -4.35 16.12
N LEU A 455 22.44 -3.05 15.83
CA LEU A 455 23.26 -1.98 16.40
C LEU A 455 22.79 -1.50 17.78
N ARG A 456 21.65 -2.02 18.28
CA ARG A 456 21.03 -1.57 19.54
C ARG A 456 20.79 -0.04 19.56
N PRO A 457 20.06 0.51 18.58
CA PRO A 457 19.79 1.94 18.54
C PRO A 457 18.95 2.40 19.74
N GLN A 458 18.93 3.71 19.98
CA GLN A 458 18.03 4.34 20.96
C GLN A 458 16.79 4.92 20.28
N ILE A 459 16.93 5.32 19.01
CA ILE A 459 15.87 5.94 18.21
C ILE A 459 15.68 5.13 16.93
N LEU A 460 14.43 4.86 16.60
CA LEU A 460 14.07 4.19 15.36
C LEU A 460 13.02 5.00 14.61
N VAL A 461 13.33 5.40 13.40
CA VAL A 461 12.37 5.99 12.47
C VAL A 461 11.69 4.86 11.72
N LEU A 462 10.37 4.80 11.78
CA LEU A 462 9.54 3.80 11.14
C LEU A 462 8.75 4.51 10.03
N ASP A 463 9.17 4.36 8.78
CA ASP A 463 8.48 4.94 7.63
C ASP A 463 7.56 3.90 7.00
N GLU A 464 6.28 3.96 7.34
CA GLU A 464 5.23 3.03 6.89
C GLU A 464 5.61 1.54 7.05
N PRO A 465 5.98 1.08 8.25
CA PRO A 465 6.63 -0.22 8.43
C PRO A 465 5.71 -1.42 8.14
N THR A 466 4.44 -1.21 7.88
CA THR A 466 3.44 -2.29 7.68
C THR A 466 2.53 -2.08 6.47
N SER A 467 2.76 -1.04 5.65
CA SER A 467 1.87 -0.65 4.54
C SER A 467 1.73 -1.70 3.42
N ALA A 468 2.74 -2.55 3.24
CA ALA A 468 2.76 -3.61 2.23
C ALA A 468 2.42 -5.00 2.80
N LEU A 469 1.83 -5.07 4.01
CA LEU A 469 1.55 -6.32 4.71
C LEU A 469 0.05 -6.53 4.89
N ASP A 470 -0.38 -7.78 4.83
CA ASP A 470 -1.74 -8.17 5.20
C ASP A 470 -2.04 -7.86 6.66
N VAL A 471 -3.31 -7.64 6.98
CA VAL A 471 -3.77 -7.21 8.30
C VAL A 471 -3.31 -8.14 9.44
N SER A 472 -3.32 -9.46 9.23
CA SER A 472 -2.86 -10.43 10.24
C SER A 472 -1.35 -10.34 10.48
N ILE A 473 -0.55 -10.19 9.43
CA ILE A 473 0.90 -10.03 9.50
C ILE A 473 1.26 -8.66 10.07
N GLN A 474 0.53 -7.61 9.67
CA GLN A 474 0.64 -6.26 10.23
C GLN A 474 0.52 -6.30 11.76
N LYS A 475 -0.54 -6.95 12.29
CA LYS A 475 -0.73 -7.12 13.74
C LYS A 475 0.46 -7.79 14.43
N GLN A 476 1.01 -8.84 13.83
CA GLN A 476 2.18 -9.54 14.37
C GLN A 476 3.44 -8.65 14.38
N VAL A 477 3.68 -7.87 13.32
CA VAL A 477 4.82 -6.96 13.23
C VAL A 477 4.70 -5.81 14.23
N LEU A 478 3.48 -5.25 14.40
CA LEU A 478 3.24 -4.20 15.38
C LEU A 478 3.40 -4.71 16.83
N ALA A 479 2.93 -5.92 17.12
CA ALA A 479 3.16 -6.58 18.42
C ALA A 479 4.66 -6.77 18.67
N LEU A 480 5.42 -7.26 17.69
CA LEU A 480 6.88 -7.39 17.77
C LEU A 480 7.55 -6.04 18.06
N LEU A 481 7.20 -4.99 17.32
CA LEU A 481 7.75 -3.64 17.55
C LEU A 481 7.43 -3.12 18.96
N THR A 482 6.22 -3.39 19.47
CA THR A 482 5.82 -3.03 20.85
C THR A 482 6.65 -3.77 21.90
N GLU A 483 6.89 -5.07 21.71
CA GLU A 483 7.72 -5.88 22.60
C GLU A 483 9.18 -5.40 22.60
N LEU A 484 9.73 -5.14 21.41
CA LEU A 484 11.09 -4.62 21.25
C LEU A 484 11.25 -3.22 21.85
N GLN A 485 10.23 -2.35 21.71
CA GLN A 485 10.21 -1.05 22.35
C GLN A 485 10.30 -1.17 23.88
N LYS A 486 9.48 -2.03 24.49
CA LYS A 486 9.50 -2.28 25.94
C LYS A 486 10.84 -2.87 26.39
N LYS A 487 11.36 -3.85 25.64
CA LYS A 487 12.61 -4.56 25.98
C LYS A 487 13.84 -3.64 25.96
N TYR A 488 13.93 -2.76 24.95
CA TYR A 488 15.09 -1.90 24.72
C TYR A 488 14.84 -0.43 25.06
N ASN A 489 13.66 -0.08 25.54
CA ASN A 489 13.24 1.29 25.84
C ASN A 489 13.44 2.25 24.66
N LEU A 490 13.07 1.78 23.45
CA LEU A 490 13.28 2.49 22.19
C LEU A 490 12.34 3.69 22.04
N ALA A 491 12.84 4.77 21.47
CA ALA A 491 12.02 5.88 21.00
C ALA A 491 11.67 5.71 19.52
N TYR A 492 10.39 5.83 19.15
CA TYR A 492 9.90 5.67 17.79
C TYR A 492 9.37 6.99 17.22
N LEU A 493 9.88 7.39 16.06
CA LEU A 493 9.20 8.34 15.18
C LEU A 493 8.50 7.52 14.08
N MET A 494 7.19 7.35 14.20
CA MET A 494 6.40 6.45 13.36
C MET A 494 5.59 7.22 12.34
N ILE A 495 5.88 7.03 11.07
CA ILE A 495 5.14 7.59 9.95
C ILE A 495 4.17 6.51 9.45
N SER A 496 2.89 6.85 9.35
CA SER A 496 1.88 5.97 8.77
C SER A 496 0.72 6.78 8.21
N HIS A 497 0.06 6.24 7.21
CA HIS A 497 -1.24 6.73 6.74
C HIS A 497 -2.42 5.95 7.35
N ASP A 498 -2.13 4.88 8.09
CA ASP A 498 -3.12 4.03 8.76
C ASP A 498 -3.37 4.54 10.20
N LEU A 499 -4.58 5.07 10.44
CA LEU A 499 -4.95 5.63 11.74
C LEU A 499 -5.05 4.54 12.82
N ALA A 500 -5.46 3.32 12.48
CA ALA A 500 -5.54 2.21 13.43
C ALA A 500 -4.15 1.83 13.94
N VAL A 501 -3.15 1.82 13.05
CA VAL A 501 -1.73 1.61 13.39
C VAL A 501 -1.22 2.73 14.30
N ILE A 502 -1.47 3.98 13.94
CA ILE A 502 -1.04 5.14 14.74
C ILE A 502 -1.70 5.12 16.12
N ARG A 503 -2.99 4.84 16.20
CA ARG A 503 -3.71 4.73 17.48
C ARG A 503 -3.14 3.62 18.37
N ALA A 504 -2.80 2.48 17.78
CA ALA A 504 -2.26 1.33 18.51
C ALA A 504 -0.83 1.59 19.02
N MET A 505 0.00 2.30 18.26
CA MET A 505 1.45 2.39 18.47
C MET A 505 1.93 3.73 19.04
N SER A 506 1.13 4.82 18.99
CA SER A 506 1.63 6.16 19.29
C SER A 506 1.12 6.69 20.62
N HIS A 507 2.01 7.34 21.40
CA HIS A 507 1.67 8.08 22.60
C HIS A 507 1.13 9.47 22.24
N GLU A 508 1.78 10.13 21.30
CA GLU A 508 1.39 11.42 20.75
C GLU A 508 1.29 11.34 19.23
N VAL A 509 0.45 12.16 18.62
CA VAL A 509 0.26 12.24 17.18
C VAL A 509 0.51 13.65 16.68
N MET A 510 1.27 13.75 15.61
CA MET A 510 1.55 14.95 14.83
C MET A 510 0.80 14.88 13.49
N VAL A 511 -0.10 15.80 13.25
CA VAL A 511 -0.83 15.92 11.99
C VAL A 511 -0.12 16.91 11.09
N LEU A 512 0.35 16.45 9.93
CA LEU A 512 1.06 17.25 8.93
C LEU A 512 0.15 17.56 7.73
N LYS A 513 0.07 18.85 7.36
CA LYS A 513 -0.55 19.32 6.11
C LYS A 513 0.38 20.30 5.42
N GLU A 514 0.67 20.07 4.14
CA GLU A 514 1.51 20.98 3.31
C GLU A 514 2.81 21.42 3.99
N GLY A 515 3.45 20.48 4.71
CA GLY A 515 4.71 20.70 5.41
C GLY A 515 4.61 21.45 6.74
N ARG A 516 3.41 21.66 7.28
CA ARG A 516 3.19 22.30 8.58
C ARG A 516 2.53 21.33 9.56
N VAL A 517 2.87 21.46 10.82
CA VAL A 517 2.13 20.81 11.90
C VAL A 517 0.83 21.56 12.09
N VAL A 518 -0.29 20.90 11.83
CA VAL A 518 -1.64 21.46 11.96
C VAL A 518 -2.16 21.23 13.37
N GLU A 519 -1.88 20.04 13.91
CA GLU A 519 -2.27 19.64 15.26
C GLU A 519 -1.25 18.66 15.83
N PHE A 520 -1.00 18.73 17.15
CA PHE A 520 -0.08 17.84 17.86
C PHE A 520 -0.57 17.62 19.28
N GLY A 521 -0.58 16.39 19.75
CA GLY A 521 -1.01 16.07 21.10
C GLY A 521 -1.12 14.58 21.41
N ASP A 522 -1.65 14.29 22.60
CA ASP A 522 -1.95 12.93 23.05
C ASP A 522 -2.88 12.21 22.07
N THR A 523 -2.54 10.98 21.71
CA THR A 523 -3.23 10.22 20.67
C THR A 523 -4.72 10.05 20.92
N GLU A 524 -5.12 9.58 22.10
CA GLU A 524 -6.53 9.32 22.41
C GLU A 524 -7.35 10.62 22.51
N SER A 525 -6.74 11.66 23.06
CA SER A 525 -7.38 12.98 23.19
C SER A 525 -7.60 13.62 21.83
N LEU A 526 -6.62 13.52 20.94
CA LEU A 526 -6.65 14.12 19.62
C LEU A 526 -7.62 13.37 18.68
N ILE A 527 -7.68 12.04 18.77
CA ILE A 527 -8.64 11.23 17.98
C ILE A 527 -10.08 11.51 18.46
N LYS A 528 -10.33 11.58 19.76
CA LYS A 528 -11.68 11.82 20.28
C LYS A 528 -12.18 13.25 20.05
N ASN A 529 -11.31 14.23 20.11
CA ASN A 529 -11.66 15.65 20.06
C ASN A 529 -10.72 16.44 19.14
N PRO A 530 -10.66 16.15 17.85
CA PRO A 530 -9.84 16.93 16.90
C PRO A 530 -10.35 18.36 16.80
N ARG A 531 -9.46 19.34 16.86
CA ARG A 531 -9.80 20.77 16.86
C ARG A 531 -9.82 21.36 15.45
N GLN A 532 -8.86 20.95 14.63
CA GLN A 532 -8.70 21.47 13.28
C GLN A 532 -9.64 20.78 12.28
N VAL A 533 -10.18 21.53 11.35
CA VAL A 533 -11.08 20.99 10.30
C VAL A 533 -10.40 19.85 9.52
N TYR A 534 -9.17 20.08 9.11
CA TYR A 534 -8.38 19.07 8.38
C TYR A 534 -8.19 17.77 9.17
N THR A 535 -7.90 17.88 10.49
CA THR A 535 -7.75 16.70 11.34
C THR A 535 -9.07 15.93 11.46
N LYS A 536 -10.20 16.64 11.54
CA LYS A 536 -11.54 16.03 11.54
C LYS A 536 -11.82 15.28 10.25
N GLU A 537 -11.56 15.91 9.11
CA GLU A 537 -11.72 15.30 7.79
C GLU A 537 -10.84 14.06 7.62
N LEU A 538 -9.57 14.15 8.03
CA LEU A 538 -8.61 13.04 7.94
C LEU A 538 -9.05 11.84 8.80
N PHE A 539 -9.54 12.09 10.03
CA PHE A 539 -10.00 11.02 10.91
C PHE A 539 -11.36 10.46 10.49
N ALA A 540 -12.28 11.31 10.04
CA ALA A 540 -13.56 10.84 9.51
C ALA A 540 -13.37 9.94 8.28
N ALA A 541 -12.44 10.29 7.39
CA ALA A 541 -12.08 9.44 6.26
C ALA A 541 -11.47 8.10 6.70
N ALA A 542 -10.70 8.09 7.80
CA ALA A 542 -10.07 6.89 8.34
C ALA A 542 -11.03 6.01 9.18
N GLU A 543 -12.06 6.58 9.80
CA GLU A 543 -13.09 5.84 10.55
C GLU A 543 -14.17 5.25 9.63
N LEU A 544 -14.41 5.87 8.49
CA LEU A 544 -15.26 5.33 7.43
C LEU A 544 -14.58 4.18 6.67
N VAL A 545 -13.27 4.06 6.85
CA VAL A 545 -12.42 3.00 6.28
C VAL A 545 -12.12 1.93 7.31
#